data_0a18f2ba10e2d8a0e5d7c3485ae194f0
#
_entry.id   0a18f2ba10e2d8a0e5d7c3485ae194f0
#
_cell.length_a   1.000
_cell.length_b   1.000
_cell.length_c   1.000
_cell.angle_alpha   90.00
_cell.angle_beta   90.00
_cell.angle_gamma   90.00
#
_symmetry.space_group_name_H-M   'P 1'
#
loop_
_entity.id
_entity.type
_entity.pdbx_description
1 polymer ?
#
loop_
_entity_poly.entity_id
_entity_poly.type
_entity_poly.pdbx_seq_one_letter_code
_entity_poly.pdbx_strand_id
1 'polypeptide(L)'
;IYQSNCDQERVIYMKKMFILVMAVMLCFTLTACNEEENIDFPFELSSIENVEMFRFTNPADAEKKVITKSEDIEEIYQTFESVSLKDKTTEPTAGGSVTSFRFNLSDGTSYEVIYSEVAVKSGRVITTGMEQDFFTSAGIGAFWGSYDYEVTTALEDELPALYE
;
A
#
# COMPACT_ATOMS: atom_id res chain seq x y z
N ILE A 1 5.92 -55.99 -42.18
CA ILE A 1 4.82 -55.78 -41.18
C ILE A 1 5.36 -55.42 -39.80
N TYR A 2 6.59 -55.81 -39.41
CA TYR A 2 7.15 -55.55 -38.07
C TYR A 2 7.67 -54.11 -37.86
N GLN A 3 8.09 -53.44 -38.93
CA GLN A 3 8.67 -52.08 -38.84
C GLN A 3 7.63 -50.98 -38.65
N SER A 4 6.39 -51.19 -39.16
CA SER A 4 5.31 -50.19 -39.04
C SER A 4 4.77 -50.00 -37.60
N ASN A 5 4.88 -51.02 -36.75
CA ASN A 5 4.38 -50.94 -35.36
C ASN A 5 5.33 -50.16 -34.42
N CYS A 6 6.66 -50.24 -34.67
CA CYS A 6 7.65 -49.56 -33.86
C CYS A 6 7.63 -48.02 -34.07
N ASP A 7 7.34 -47.58 -35.31
CA ASP A 7 7.24 -46.13 -35.62
C ASP A 7 5.96 -45.52 -35.05
N GLN A 8 4.88 -46.29 -35.00
CA GLN A 8 3.61 -45.82 -34.42
C GLN A 8 3.73 -45.63 -32.88
N GLU A 9 4.41 -46.53 -32.20
CA GLU A 9 4.64 -46.40 -30.76
C GLU A 9 5.55 -45.21 -30.43
N ARG A 10 6.59 -44.93 -31.23
CA ARG A 10 7.47 -43.77 -31.06
C ARG A 10 6.70 -42.44 -31.23
N VAL A 11 5.81 -42.37 -32.22
CA VAL A 11 4.98 -41.17 -32.46
C VAL A 11 4.01 -40.94 -31.29
N ILE A 12 3.44 -41.97 -30.73
CA ILE A 12 2.55 -41.86 -29.56
C ILE A 12 3.32 -41.44 -28.32
N TYR A 13 4.53 -41.95 -28.11
CA TYR A 13 5.41 -41.54 -26.98
C TYR A 13 5.82 -40.07 -27.09
N MET A 14 6.22 -39.62 -28.29
CA MET A 14 6.58 -38.21 -28.52
C MET A 14 5.38 -37.26 -28.28
N LYS A 15 4.18 -37.65 -28.73
CA LYS A 15 2.96 -36.86 -28.47
C LYS A 15 2.63 -36.76 -26.98
N LYS A 16 2.75 -37.88 -26.24
CA LYS A 16 2.51 -37.90 -24.79
C LYS A 16 3.57 -37.04 -24.03
N MET A 17 4.83 -37.12 -24.45
CA MET A 17 5.91 -36.32 -23.87
C MET A 17 5.71 -34.82 -24.16
N PHE A 18 5.25 -34.46 -25.37
CA PHE A 18 4.97 -33.08 -25.74
C PHE A 18 3.80 -32.50 -24.93
N ILE A 19 2.75 -33.28 -24.71
CA ILE A 19 1.60 -32.91 -23.88
C ILE A 19 2.04 -32.71 -22.41
N LEU A 20 2.92 -33.58 -21.90
CA LEU A 20 3.43 -33.50 -20.54
C LEU A 20 4.29 -32.24 -20.36
N VAL A 21 5.17 -31.94 -21.30
CA VAL A 21 6.01 -30.73 -21.28
C VAL A 21 5.17 -29.45 -21.39
N MET A 22 4.14 -29.43 -22.25
CA MET A 22 3.19 -28.31 -22.33
C MET A 22 2.39 -28.14 -21.06
N ALA A 23 1.95 -29.23 -20.40
CA ALA A 23 1.24 -29.15 -19.12
C ALA A 23 2.14 -28.61 -17.99
N VAL A 24 3.41 -29.01 -17.96
CA VAL A 24 4.40 -28.49 -16.99
C VAL A 24 4.69 -27.01 -17.26
N MET A 25 4.85 -26.58 -18.51
CA MET A 25 5.01 -25.16 -18.84
C MET A 25 3.79 -24.31 -18.45
N LEU A 26 2.56 -24.83 -18.63
CA LEU A 26 1.36 -24.11 -18.19
C LEU A 26 1.29 -23.95 -16.66
N CYS A 27 1.84 -24.89 -15.88
CA CYS A 27 1.87 -24.78 -14.42
C CYS A 27 2.79 -23.65 -13.92
N PHE A 28 3.85 -23.31 -14.65
CA PHE A 28 4.78 -22.23 -14.29
C PHE A 28 4.26 -20.83 -14.62
N THR A 29 3.23 -20.69 -15.45
CA THR A 29 2.68 -19.37 -15.81
C THR A 29 1.61 -18.86 -14.84
N LEU A 30 1.20 -19.65 -13.84
CA LEU A 30 0.15 -19.28 -12.89
C LEU A 30 0.69 -18.68 -11.57
N THR A 31 1.99 -18.58 -11.40
CA THR A 31 2.59 -17.87 -10.27
C THR A 31 2.90 -16.41 -10.64
N ALA A 32 1.93 -15.66 -11.19
CA ALA A 32 1.93 -14.22 -11.04
C ALA A 32 1.48 -13.95 -9.60
N CYS A 33 2.39 -14.10 -8.64
CA CYS A 33 2.25 -13.48 -7.34
C CYS A 33 2.14 -11.98 -7.60
N ASN A 34 0.98 -11.40 -7.32
CA ASN A 34 0.94 -9.99 -6.97
C ASN A 34 1.77 -9.92 -5.68
N GLU A 35 2.99 -9.43 -5.75
CA GLU A 35 3.78 -9.14 -4.57
C GLU A 35 2.99 -8.10 -3.80
N GLU A 36 2.46 -8.50 -2.65
CA GLU A 36 1.89 -7.57 -1.69
C GLU A 36 3.10 -7.01 -0.93
N GLU A 37 3.29 -5.71 -1.01
CA GLU A 37 4.28 -4.98 -0.22
C GLU A 37 3.60 -4.46 1.03
N ASN A 38 4.35 -4.33 2.13
CA ASN A 38 3.90 -3.66 3.34
C ASN A 38 4.64 -2.33 3.48
N ILE A 39 4.12 -1.44 4.30
CA ILE A 39 4.85 -0.23 4.67
C ILE A 39 5.96 -0.66 5.64
N ASP A 40 7.20 -0.47 5.22
CA ASP A 40 8.39 -0.71 6.05
C ASP A 40 8.91 0.65 6.55
N PHE A 41 8.74 0.89 7.85
CA PHE A 41 9.21 2.12 8.46
C PHE A 41 10.75 2.04 8.69
N PRO A 42 11.52 3.04 8.23
CA PRO A 42 12.95 3.08 8.44
C PRO A 42 13.36 3.52 9.86
N PHE A 43 12.43 3.52 10.81
CA PHE A 43 12.62 3.95 12.20
C PHE A 43 11.82 3.08 13.17
N GLU A 44 12.25 3.08 14.42
CA GLU A 44 11.61 2.32 15.50
C GLU A 44 10.47 3.12 16.13
N LEU A 45 9.42 2.43 16.63
CA LEU A 45 8.31 3.04 17.36
C LEU A 45 8.79 3.97 18.49
N SER A 46 9.85 3.59 19.21
CA SER A 46 10.41 4.34 20.34
C SER A 46 11.03 5.70 19.96
N SER A 47 11.27 5.94 18.67
CA SER A 47 11.80 7.21 18.17
C SER A 47 10.71 8.23 17.85
N ILE A 48 9.44 7.86 17.89
CA ILE A 48 8.33 8.74 17.56
C ILE A 48 7.99 9.63 18.77
N GLU A 49 8.04 10.94 18.60
CA GLU A 49 7.63 11.92 19.63
C GLU A 49 6.11 12.19 19.58
N ASN A 50 5.58 12.36 18.36
CA ASN A 50 4.14 12.55 18.10
C ASN A 50 3.81 12.22 16.65
N VAL A 51 2.51 12.10 16.35
CA VAL A 51 2.01 11.94 15.00
C VAL A 51 1.05 13.08 14.71
N GLU A 52 1.35 13.90 13.70
CA GLU A 52 0.40 14.85 13.14
C GLU A 52 -0.47 14.14 12.10
N MET A 53 -1.78 14.23 12.25
CA MET A 53 -2.74 13.70 11.30
C MET A 53 -3.46 14.87 10.63
N PHE A 54 -3.48 14.86 9.31
CA PHE A 54 -4.15 15.88 8.49
C PHE A 54 -5.30 15.25 7.71
N ARG A 55 -6.34 16.05 7.48
CA ARG A 55 -7.47 15.68 6.65
C ARG A 55 -7.95 16.86 5.83
N PHE A 56 -8.14 16.66 4.53
CA PHE A 56 -8.67 17.69 3.63
C PHE A 56 -9.25 17.07 2.34
N THR A 57 -10.12 17.80 1.69
CA THR A 57 -10.50 17.61 0.29
C THR A 57 -9.95 18.77 -0.55
N ASN A 58 -9.86 19.95 0.07
CA ASN A 58 -9.21 21.13 -0.47
C ASN A 58 -8.11 21.56 0.51
N PRO A 59 -6.85 21.73 0.10
CA PRO A 59 -5.76 22.16 0.98
C PRO A 59 -6.05 23.41 1.80
N ALA A 60 -6.82 24.36 1.27
CA ALA A 60 -7.20 25.59 1.99
C ALA A 60 -8.13 25.36 3.20
N ASP A 61 -8.79 24.21 3.28
CA ASP A 61 -9.72 23.82 4.35
C ASP A 61 -9.17 22.64 5.19
N ALA A 62 -7.84 22.50 5.24
CA ALA A 62 -7.21 21.38 5.92
C ALA A 62 -7.37 21.47 7.44
N GLU A 63 -7.64 20.33 8.03
CA GLU A 63 -7.73 20.11 9.47
C GLU A 63 -6.55 19.28 9.96
N LYS A 64 -6.10 19.55 11.20
CA LYS A 64 -4.98 18.85 11.85
C LYS A 64 -5.36 18.37 13.24
N LYS A 65 -4.87 17.19 13.62
CA LYS A 65 -4.80 16.67 14.98
C LYS A 65 -3.36 16.32 15.32
N VAL A 66 -2.95 16.50 16.57
CA VAL A 66 -1.63 16.08 17.06
C VAL A 66 -1.82 14.97 18.08
N ILE A 67 -1.41 13.77 17.70
CA ILE A 67 -1.52 12.55 18.51
C ILE A 67 -0.28 12.46 19.39
N THR A 68 -0.46 12.44 20.71
CA THR A 68 0.63 12.47 21.69
C THR A 68 0.62 11.32 22.69
N LYS A 69 -0.48 10.55 22.79
CA LYS A 69 -0.53 9.39 23.68
C LYS A 69 0.21 8.21 23.05
N SER A 70 1.08 7.61 23.83
CA SER A 70 1.91 6.48 23.36
C SER A 70 1.09 5.30 22.84
N GLU A 71 -0.06 5.01 23.48
CA GLU A 71 -0.92 3.91 23.06
C GLU A 71 -1.53 4.16 21.67
N ASP A 72 -1.95 5.40 21.40
CA ASP A 72 -2.54 5.77 20.11
C ASP A 72 -1.47 5.79 19.00
N ILE A 73 -0.25 6.26 19.33
CA ILE A 73 0.91 6.23 18.42
C ILE A 73 1.29 4.79 18.06
N GLU A 74 1.34 3.89 19.05
CA GLU A 74 1.63 2.48 18.85
C GLU A 74 0.57 1.80 17.98
N GLU A 75 -0.72 2.09 18.21
CA GLU A 75 -1.82 1.55 17.38
C GLU A 75 -1.70 2.02 15.93
N ILE A 76 -1.41 3.31 15.70
CA ILE A 76 -1.20 3.88 14.36
C ILE A 76 -0.01 3.17 13.69
N TYR A 77 1.13 3.09 14.36
CA TYR A 77 2.34 2.47 13.84
C TYR A 77 2.11 1.02 13.43
N GLN A 78 1.60 0.18 14.34
CA GLN A 78 1.33 -1.24 14.09
C GLN A 78 0.30 -1.45 12.97
N THR A 79 -0.70 -0.55 12.88
CA THR A 79 -1.69 -0.64 11.82
C THR A 79 -1.05 -0.39 10.46
N PHE A 80 -0.19 0.62 10.34
CA PHE A 80 0.52 0.88 9.08
C PHE A 80 1.46 -0.25 8.67
N GLU A 81 2.19 -0.89 9.62
CA GLU A 81 3.01 -2.06 9.34
C GLU A 81 2.20 -3.24 8.78
N SER A 82 0.90 -3.30 9.12
CA SER A 82 -0.01 -4.34 8.63
C SER A 82 -0.70 -4.01 7.32
N VAL A 83 -0.53 -2.79 6.78
CA VAL A 83 -1.16 -2.35 5.53
C VAL A 83 -0.55 -3.06 4.35
N SER A 84 -1.37 -3.84 3.63
CA SER A 84 -0.99 -4.45 2.36
C SER A 84 -1.12 -3.45 1.22
N LEU A 85 -0.04 -3.28 0.48
CA LEU A 85 0.08 -2.41 -0.69
C LEU A 85 0.10 -3.27 -1.96
N LYS A 86 -0.56 -2.79 -3.01
CA LYS A 86 -0.66 -3.48 -4.31
C LYS A 86 -0.31 -2.53 -5.44
N ASP A 87 0.54 -2.98 -6.34
CA ASP A 87 0.75 -2.28 -7.61
C ASP A 87 -0.47 -2.49 -8.52
N LYS A 88 -1.45 -1.61 -8.34
CA LYS A 88 -2.72 -1.64 -9.07
C LYS A 88 -3.08 -0.24 -9.54
N THR A 89 -3.22 -0.07 -10.84
CA THR A 89 -3.73 1.18 -11.43
C THR A 89 -5.18 1.40 -11.04
N THR A 90 -5.51 2.62 -10.62
CA THR A 90 -6.87 3.07 -10.31
C THR A 90 -7.17 4.36 -11.06
N GLU A 91 -8.43 4.58 -11.39
CA GLU A 91 -8.87 5.87 -11.93
C GLU A 91 -8.81 6.95 -10.84
N PRO A 92 -8.30 8.15 -11.13
CA PRO A 92 -8.33 9.26 -10.20
C PRO A 92 -9.78 9.62 -9.83
N THR A 93 -10.05 9.79 -8.55
CA THR A 93 -11.36 10.23 -8.07
C THR A 93 -11.32 11.73 -7.79
N ALA A 94 -12.02 12.50 -8.59
CA ALA A 94 -12.13 13.95 -8.35
C ALA A 94 -12.84 14.22 -7.01
N GLY A 95 -12.24 15.05 -6.16
CA GLY A 95 -12.81 15.41 -4.86
C GLY A 95 -12.70 14.34 -3.80
N GLY A 96 -11.80 13.37 -3.96
CA GLY A 96 -11.46 12.40 -2.94
C GLY A 96 -10.86 13.08 -1.69
N SER A 97 -11.15 12.51 -0.52
CA SER A 97 -10.55 12.97 0.73
C SER A 97 -9.11 12.49 0.83
N VAL A 98 -8.23 13.35 1.33
CA VAL A 98 -6.86 13.01 1.70
C VAL A 98 -6.78 12.92 3.21
N THR A 99 -6.17 11.85 3.71
CA THR A 99 -5.77 11.71 5.10
C THR A 99 -4.27 11.44 5.12
N SER A 100 -3.50 12.27 5.80
CA SER A 100 -2.05 12.11 5.85
C SER A 100 -1.55 12.12 7.29
N PHE A 101 -0.38 11.51 7.48
CA PHE A 101 0.26 11.35 8.77
C PHE A 101 1.71 11.79 8.65
N ARG A 102 2.16 12.59 9.59
CA ARG A 102 3.57 12.93 9.77
C ARG A 102 4.03 12.39 11.11
N PHE A 103 4.91 11.42 11.09
CA PHE A 103 5.59 10.89 12.26
C PHE A 103 6.78 11.80 12.55
N ASN A 104 6.71 12.59 13.62
CA ASN A 104 7.81 13.43 14.08
C ASN A 104 8.73 12.61 14.97
N LEU A 105 10.02 12.53 14.61
CA LEU A 105 11.00 11.69 15.27
C LEU A 105 11.89 12.48 16.23
N SER A 106 12.41 11.83 17.25
CA SER A 106 13.24 12.42 18.30
C SER A 106 14.59 12.97 17.83
N ASP A 107 15.01 12.64 16.62
CA ASP A 107 16.19 13.20 15.97
C ASP A 107 15.89 14.48 15.18
N GLY A 108 14.64 14.94 15.18
CA GLY A 108 14.16 16.12 14.49
C GLY A 108 13.81 15.88 13.02
N THR A 109 13.87 14.65 12.54
CA THR A 109 13.38 14.29 11.21
C THR A 109 11.89 13.92 11.23
N SER A 110 11.29 13.80 10.06
CA SER A 110 9.91 13.35 9.94
C SER A 110 9.75 12.34 8.81
N TYR A 111 8.74 11.49 8.96
CA TYR A 111 8.32 10.53 7.94
C TYR A 111 6.84 10.71 7.63
N GLU A 112 6.48 10.75 6.38
CA GLU A 112 5.12 11.06 5.94
C GLU A 112 4.46 9.86 5.26
N VAL A 113 3.18 9.68 5.55
CA VAL A 113 2.29 8.73 4.89
C VAL A 113 1.07 9.49 4.39
N ILE A 114 0.81 9.46 3.10
CA ILE A 114 -0.32 10.15 2.49
C ILE A 114 -1.25 9.13 1.87
N TYR A 115 -2.51 9.17 2.28
CA TYR A 115 -3.58 8.34 1.77
C TYR A 115 -4.61 9.19 1.03
N SER A 116 -4.80 8.90 -0.25
CA SER A 116 -5.81 9.52 -1.10
C SER A 116 -6.95 8.54 -1.35
N GLU A 117 -8.14 8.86 -0.89
CA GLU A 117 -9.32 8.00 -1.02
C GLU A 117 -9.78 7.92 -2.48
N VAL A 118 -9.96 6.72 -3.02
CA VAL A 118 -10.50 6.46 -4.37
C VAL A 118 -11.88 5.83 -4.32
N ALA A 119 -12.24 5.17 -3.23
CA ALA A 119 -13.59 4.66 -2.95
C ALA A 119 -13.70 4.38 -1.45
N VAL A 120 -14.91 4.08 -0.98
CA VAL A 120 -15.16 3.70 0.41
C VAL A 120 -14.21 2.59 0.84
N LYS A 121 -13.40 2.83 1.86
CA LYS A 121 -12.40 1.91 2.42
C LYS A 121 -11.28 1.51 1.46
N SER A 122 -11.03 2.25 0.41
CA SER A 122 -9.87 2.00 -0.45
C SER A 122 -9.28 3.30 -0.98
N GLY A 123 -7.99 3.29 -1.20
CA GLY A 123 -7.27 4.47 -1.66
C GLY A 123 -5.87 4.15 -2.14
N ARG A 124 -5.12 5.19 -2.36
CA ARG A 124 -3.72 5.12 -2.73
C ARG A 124 -2.87 5.66 -1.60
N VAL A 125 -1.76 5.01 -1.37
CA VAL A 125 -0.78 5.38 -0.33
C VAL A 125 0.54 5.69 -1.00
N ILE A 126 1.15 6.79 -0.59
CA ILE A 126 2.55 7.10 -0.84
C ILE A 126 3.22 7.47 0.48
N THR A 127 4.48 7.10 0.65
CA THR A 127 5.25 7.43 1.86
C THR A 127 6.58 8.07 1.50
N THR A 128 7.21 8.71 2.47
CA THR A 128 8.58 9.22 2.32
C THR A 128 9.50 8.11 1.81
N GLY A 129 10.19 8.38 0.70
CA GLY A 129 11.12 7.45 0.06
C GLY A 129 10.51 6.53 -1.00
N MET A 130 9.18 6.52 -1.17
CA MET A 130 8.54 5.84 -2.30
C MET A 130 8.60 6.69 -3.57
N GLU A 131 8.88 6.05 -4.71
CA GLU A 131 8.89 6.70 -6.04
C GLU A 131 7.50 6.77 -6.67
N GLN A 132 6.56 5.95 -6.19
CA GLN A 132 5.18 5.88 -6.70
C GLN A 132 4.20 5.53 -5.58
N ASP A 133 2.93 5.80 -5.80
CA ASP A 133 1.87 5.43 -4.90
C ASP A 133 1.35 4.01 -5.17
N PHE A 134 0.85 3.34 -4.13
CA PHE A 134 0.31 1.99 -4.18
C PHE A 134 -1.16 1.97 -3.76
N PHE A 135 -1.92 1.03 -4.30
CA PHE A 135 -3.29 0.81 -3.89
C PHE A 135 -3.38 0.02 -2.59
N THR A 136 -4.32 0.40 -1.72
CA THR A 136 -4.68 -0.36 -0.52
C THR A 136 -6.19 -0.39 -0.32
N SER A 137 -6.68 -1.43 0.34
CA SER A 137 -8.06 -1.56 0.83
C SER A 137 -8.16 -1.44 2.35
N ALA A 138 -7.15 -0.89 3.01
CA ALA A 138 -7.09 -0.81 4.47
C ALA A 138 -8.03 0.24 5.10
N GLY A 139 -8.65 1.13 4.31
CA GLY A 139 -9.61 2.11 4.83
C GLY A 139 -8.97 3.14 5.76
N ILE A 140 -7.77 3.59 5.48
CA ILE A 140 -6.95 4.49 6.32
C ILE A 140 -7.68 5.81 6.64
N GLY A 141 -8.54 6.30 5.74
CA GLY A 141 -9.32 7.52 5.99
C GLY A 141 -10.21 7.47 7.24
N ALA A 142 -10.56 6.27 7.72
CA ALA A 142 -11.35 6.09 8.94
C ALA A 142 -10.59 6.49 10.22
N PHE A 143 -9.26 6.51 10.21
CA PHE A 143 -8.44 6.86 11.38
C PHE A 143 -8.73 8.26 11.89
N TRP A 144 -9.09 9.20 11.02
CA TRP A 144 -9.47 10.53 11.46
C TRP A 144 -10.56 10.53 12.54
N GLY A 145 -11.55 9.64 12.42
CA GLY A 145 -12.65 9.49 13.38
C GLY A 145 -12.34 8.64 14.60
N SER A 146 -11.23 7.89 14.59
CA SER A 146 -10.90 6.93 15.66
C SER A 146 -10.24 7.57 16.87
N TYR A 147 -9.60 8.74 16.69
CA TYR A 147 -8.82 9.40 17.73
C TYR A 147 -9.47 10.73 18.14
N ASP A 148 -9.77 10.85 19.46
CA ASP A 148 -10.41 12.04 20.04
C ASP A 148 -9.35 13.04 20.53
N TYR A 149 -8.84 13.84 19.57
CA TYR A 149 -7.93 14.95 19.81
C TYR A 149 -8.50 16.26 19.30
N GLU A 150 -8.01 17.36 19.82
CA GLU A 150 -8.39 18.69 19.37
C GLU A 150 -8.13 18.86 17.86
N VAL A 151 -9.14 19.33 17.15
CA VAL A 151 -9.04 19.65 15.71
C VAL A 151 -8.67 21.11 15.56
N THR A 152 -7.58 21.37 14.85
CA THR A 152 -7.14 22.72 14.51
C THR A 152 -7.11 22.87 12.98
N THR A 153 -7.14 24.11 12.48
CA THR A 153 -6.89 24.39 11.07
C THR A 153 -5.41 24.18 10.78
N ALA A 154 -5.07 23.46 9.72
CA ALA A 154 -3.72 23.37 9.20
C ALA A 154 -3.49 24.46 8.14
N LEU A 155 -2.31 25.04 8.12
CA LEU A 155 -1.88 25.93 7.04
C LEU A 155 -1.45 25.10 5.83
N GLU A 156 -1.56 25.65 4.64
CA GLU A 156 -1.22 24.94 3.40
C GLU A 156 0.25 24.51 3.36
N ASP A 157 1.15 25.32 3.94
CA ASP A 157 2.58 25.04 4.07
C ASP A 157 2.94 24.02 5.16
N GLU A 158 1.98 23.64 6.02
CA GLU A 158 2.13 22.55 6.99
C GLU A 158 1.79 21.18 6.39
N LEU A 159 1.12 21.14 5.24
CA LEU A 159 0.68 19.87 4.66
C LEU A 159 1.87 19.03 4.17
N PRO A 160 1.75 17.69 4.22
CA PRO A 160 2.78 16.80 3.71
C PRO A 160 3.18 17.12 2.26
N ALA A 161 4.48 17.22 2.01
CA ALA A 161 5.06 17.75 0.76
C ALA A 161 5.26 16.70 -0.36
N LEU A 162 4.75 15.49 -0.19
CA LEU A 162 4.86 14.44 -1.22
C LEU A 162 3.96 14.66 -2.45
N TYR A 163 3.22 15.78 -2.49
CA TYR A 163 2.37 16.21 -3.59
C TYR A 163 2.84 17.58 -4.14
N GLU A 164 4.05 17.62 -4.67
CA GLU A 164 4.46 18.71 -5.59
C GLU A 164 4.36 18.27 -7.05
#